data_f518f9f8d8d4529e056fea3381521b98
#
_entry.id   f518f9f8d8d4529e056fea3381521b98
#
_cell.length_a   1.000
_cell.length_b   1.000
_cell.length_c   1.000
_cell.angle_alpha   90.00
_cell.angle_beta   90.00
_cell.angle_gamma   90.00
#
_symmetry.space_group_name_H-M   'P 1'
#
loop_
_entity.id
_entity.type
_entity.pdbx_description
1 polymer ?
#
loop_
_entity_poly.entity_id
_entity_poly.type
_entity_poly.pdbx_seq_one_letter_code
_entity_poly.pdbx_strand_id
1 'polypeptide(L)'
;LVIGLAVAIGVTLSSEPLDAGLPEGEVTISGDALPEFAGQNDMDIASGLPAPLFSAPNENSEIVSIEKNGNAKALLFLAHWCGYCQTEVPVIQNLINTVGVPNGVEIIAIATSIDRGRENYPPQKWLSDEGWSETQIYDLNREIGTAYGINAFPYWVFLDKDLNVVVRQTGNIPEE
;
A
#
# COMPACT_ATOMS: atom_id res chain seq x y z
N LEU A 1 38.87 -25.43 50.74
CA LEU A 1 37.65 -25.74 49.96
C LEU A 1 37.26 -24.48 49.18
N VAL A 2 37.49 -24.50 47.84
CA VAL A 2 37.12 -23.37 46.98
C VAL A 2 35.82 -23.74 46.31
N ILE A 3 34.75 -22.99 46.62
CA ILE A 3 33.43 -23.15 45.99
C ILE A 3 33.39 -22.23 44.78
N GLY A 4 33.48 -22.80 43.57
CA GLY A 4 33.34 -22.06 42.32
C GLY A 4 31.84 -21.77 42.04
N LEU A 5 31.51 -20.49 41.97
CA LEU A 5 30.18 -20.03 41.55
C LEU A 5 30.13 -20.00 40.02
N ALA A 6 29.42 -20.91 39.42
CA ALA A 6 29.12 -20.88 37.97
C ALA A 6 27.97 -19.92 37.71
N VAL A 7 28.27 -18.79 37.08
CA VAL A 7 27.23 -17.87 36.56
C VAL A 7 26.80 -18.38 35.21
N ALA A 8 25.61 -18.94 35.11
CA ALA A 8 24.98 -19.26 33.82
C ALA A 8 24.39 -17.97 33.23
N ILE A 9 25.03 -17.44 32.18
CA ILE A 9 24.46 -16.37 31.37
C ILE A 9 23.42 -17.00 30.45
N GLY A 10 22.14 -16.90 30.84
CA GLY A 10 21.03 -17.26 29.98
C GLY A 10 20.88 -16.23 28.86
N VAL A 11 21.27 -16.59 27.64
CA VAL A 11 20.92 -15.83 26.45
C VAL A 11 19.45 -16.13 26.16
N THR A 12 18.55 -15.23 26.55
CA THR A 12 17.17 -15.25 26.07
C THR A 12 17.18 -14.80 24.63
N LEU A 13 17.05 -15.73 23.68
CA LEU A 13 16.72 -15.43 22.30
C LEU A 13 15.26 -14.92 22.30
N SER A 14 15.11 -13.62 22.35
CA SER A 14 13.82 -12.99 22.08
C SER A 14 13.55 -13.20 20.58
N SER A 15 12.65 -14.14 20.26
CA SER A 15 12.07 -14.18 18.92
C SER A 15 11.22 -12.94 18.80
N GLU A 16 11.66 -11.97 18.01
CA GLU A 16 10.81 -10.83 17.65
C GLU A 16 9.52 -11.35 16.97
N PRO A 17 8.36 -10.73 17.24
CA PRO A 17 7.13 -11.10 16.57
C PRO A 17 7.32 -11.08 15.05
N LEU A 18 6.64 -11.97 14.34
CA LEU A 18 6.70 -12.07 12.87
C LEU A 18 6.32 -10.75 12.17
N ASP A 19 5.57 -9.90 12.85
CA ASP A 19 5.10 -8.58 12.36
C ASP A 19 5.90 -7.40 12.94
N ALA A 20 7.04 -7.66 13.58
CA ALA A 20 7.88 -6.58 14.12
C ALA A 20 8.25 -5.57 13.02
N GLY A 21 7.81 -4.34 13.19
CA GLY A 21 8.03 -3.25 12.26
C GLY A 21 6.91 -2.98 11.26
N LEU A 22 5.81 -3.73 11.27
CA LEU A 22 4.60 -3.38 10.53
C LEU A 22 3.63 -2.58 11.42
N PRO A 23 2.83 -1.67 10.83
CA PRO A 23 1.76 -1.01 11.56
C PRO A 23 0.75 -2.01 12.11
N GLU A 24 0.24 -1.73 13.31
CA GLU A 24 -0.81 -2.52 13.93
C GLU A 24 -2.19 -1.98 13.51
N GLY A 25 -3.13 -2.87 13.26
CA GLY A 25 -4.50 -2.49 12.94
C GLY A 25 -5.20 -3.54 12.10
N GLU A 26 -6.51 -3.44 12.07
CA GLU A 26 -7.37 -4.35 11.32
C GLU A 26 -7.81 -3.69 10.01
N VAL A 27 -7.80 -4.47 8.93
CA VAL A 27 -8.37 -4.06 7.64
C VAL A 27 -9.86 -4.38 7.68
N THR A 28 -10.68 -3.42 7.29
CA THR A 28 -12.11 -3.65 7.07
C THR A 28 -12.49 -3.26 5.66
N ILE A 29 -13.39 -4.02 5.05
CA ILE A 29 -13.87 -3.78 3.68
C ILE A 29 -15.39 -3.84 3.67
N SER A 30 -16.01 -2.95 2.90
CA SER A 30 -17.44 -2.93 2.67
C SER A 30 -17.77 -2.59 1.22
N GLY A 31 -18.87 -3.13 0.72
CA GLY A 31 -19.25 -3.07 -0.69
C GLY A 31 -18.79 -4.30 -1.47
N ASP A 32 -19.15 -4.35 -2.75
CA ASP A 32 -18.83 -5.46 -3.63
C ASP A 32 -17.38 -5.36 -4.13
N ALA A 33 -16.69 -6.48 -4.22
CA ALA A 33 -15.37 -6.54 -4.82
C ALA A 33 -15.45 -6.22 -6.33
N LEU A 34 -14.45 -5.50 -6.81
CA LEU A 34 -14.30 -5.25 -8.24
C LEU A 34 -13.89 -6.54 -8.96
N PRO A 35 -14.34 -6.74 -10.21
CA PRO A 35 -13.85 -7.84 -11.02
C PRO A 35 -12.34 -7.73 -11.23
N GLU A 36 -11.66 -8.88 -11.39
CA GLU A 36 -10.25 -8.90 -11.73
C GLU A 36 -9.98 -8.06 -12.98
N PHE A 37 -8.87 -7.31 -12.97
CA PHE A 37 -8.48 -6.48 -14.10
C PHE A 37 -7.97 -7.34 -15.26
N ALA A 38 -8.65 -7.28 -16.40
CA ALA A 38 -8.33 -8.10 -17.59
C ALA A 38 -7.12 -7.58 -18.39
N GLY A 39 -6.66 -6.36 -18.10
CA GLY A 39 -5.52 -5.72 -18.79
C GLY A 39 -5.92 -4.43 -19.51
N GLN A 40 -4.90 -3.67 -19.93
CA GLN A 40 -5.09 -2.31 -20.49
C GLN A 40 -5.65 -2.33 -21.93
N ASN A 41 -5.57 -3.46 -22.62
CA ASN A 41 -6.03 -3.57 -24.00
C ASN A 41 -7.53 -3.89 -24.11
N ASP A 42 -8.16 -4.22 -23.01
CA ASP A 42 -9.58 -4.54 -22.94
C ASP A 42 -10.37 -3.39 -22.29
N MET A 43 -11.65 -3.29 -22.58
CA MET A 43 -12.52 -2.37 -21.86
C MET A 43 -12.60 -2.82 -20.40
N ASP A 44 -12.19 -1.94 -19.48
CA ASP A 44 -12.27 -2.24 -18.03
C ASP A 44 -13.74 -2.29 -17.60
N ILE A 45 -14.22 -3.50 -17.33
CA ILE A 45 -15.61 -3.76 -16.90
C ILE A 45 -15.91 -3.17 -15.51
N ALA A 46 -14.91 -2.73 -14.75
CA ALA A 46 -15.11 -2.03 -13.49
C ALA A 46 -15.38 -0.52 -13.67
N SER A 47 -15.12 0.03 -14.85
CA SER A 47 -15.35 1.47 -15.12
C SER A 47 -16.81 1.85 -14.84
N GLY A 48 -16.99 2.88 -13.98
CA GLY A 48 -18.28 3.34 -13.51
C GLY A 48 -18.87 2.55 -12.33
N LEU A 49 -18.28 1.44 -11.92
CA LEU A 49 -18.73 0.71 -10.73
C LEU A 49 -18.29 1.45 -9.45
N PRO A 50 -19.09 1.40 -8.37
CA PRO A 50 -18.66 1.85 -7.06
C PRO A 50 -17.47 1.03 -6.59
N ALA A 51 -16.41 1.69 -6.13
CA ALA A 51 -15.29 1.00 -5.52
C ALA A 51 -15.65 0.49 -4.11
N PRO A 52 -15.13 -0.67 -3.67
CA PRO A 52 -15.28 -1.09 -2.30
C PRO A 52 -14.63 -0.06 -1.35
N LEU A 53 -15.32 0.25 -0.26
CA LEU A 53 -14.76 1.10 0.79
C LEU A 53 -13.89 0.25 1.70
N PHE A 54 -12.82 0.84 2.23
CA PHE A 54 -11.96 0.17 3.19
C PHE A 54 -11.49 1.12 4.28
N SER A 55 -11.08 0.56 5.41
CA SER A 55 -10.22 1.20 6.39
C SER A 55 -9.09 0.27 6.79
N ALA A 56 -7.92 0.83 7.01
CA ALA A 56 -6.71 0.08 7.31
C ALA A 56 -5.69 0.98 8.04
N PRO A 57 -4.68 0.40 8.70
CA PRO A 57 -3.66 1.18 9.40
C PRO A 57 -2.75 1.95 8.43
N ASN A 58 -2.37 3.15 8.84
CA ASN A 58 -1.28 3.93 8.25
C ASN A 58 0.06 3.57 8.92
N GLU A 59 1.14 4.28 8.56
CA GLU A 59 2.49 4.08 9.12
C GLU A 59 2.59 4.30 10.64
N ASN A 60 1.64 5.03 11.23
CA ASN A 60 1.56 5.30 12.66
C ASN A 60 0.57 4.38 13.40
N SER A 61 0.06 3.33 12.74
CA SER A 61 -1.00 2.46 13.26
C SER A 61 -2.34 3.17 13.51
N GLU A 62 -2.56 4.31 12.88
CA GLU A 62 -3.84 5.01 12.89
C GLU A 62 -4.72 4.44 11.78
N ILE A 63 -5.99 4.20 12.06
CA ILE A 63 -6.94 3.70 11.06
C ILE A 63 -7.38 4.84 10.14
N VAL A 64 -7.06 4.69 8.86
CA VAL A 64 -7.46 5.60 7.78
C VAL A 64 -8.51 4.93 6.92
N SER A 65 -9.58 5.65 6.61
CA SER A 65 -10.68 5.17 5.78
C SER A 65 -10.72 5.91 4.44
N ILE A 66 -11.07 5.19 3.39
CA ILE A 66 -11.42 5.82 2.13
C ILE A 66 -12.87 6.33 2.19
N GLU A 67 -13.06 7.62 1.99
CA GLU A 67 -14.35 8.28 2.16
C GLU A 67 -14.66 9.27 1.04
N LYS A 68 -15.96 9.49 0.80
CA LYS A 68 -16.45 10.57 -0.06
C LYS A 68 -16.30 11.91 0.67
N ASN A 69 -15.24 12.63 0.34
CA ASN A 69 -14.93 13.94 0.92
C ASN A 69 -14.87 15.06 -0.13
N GLY A 70 -15.37 14.77 -1.34
CA GLY A 70 -15.38 15.71 -2.46
C GLY A 70 -14.13 15.66 -3.34
N ASN A 71 -13.10 14.91 -2.95
CA ASN A 71 -11.88 14.72 -3.75
C ASN A 71 -11.91 13.39 -4.51
N ALA A 72 -11.39 13.41 -5.73
CA ALA A 72 -11.04 12.19 -6.45
C ALA A 72 -9.87 11.47 -5.76
N LYS A 73 -9.68 10.18 -6.03
CA LYS A 73 -8.61 9.38 -5.43
C LYS A 73 -7.76 8.74 -6.51
N ALA A 74 -6.44 8.81 -6.33
CA ALA A 74 -5.48 8.00 -7.08
C ALA A 74 -4.87 6.98 -6.11
N LEU A 75 -5.33 5.74 -6.20
CA LEU A 75 -4.88 4.64 -5.36
C LEU A 75 -3.73 3.92 -6.06
N LEU A 76 -2.55 3.93 -5.45
CA LEU A 76 -1.38 3.19 -5.92
C LEU A 76 -1.16 1.94 -5.06
N PHE A 77 -1.53 0.80 -5.60
CA PHE A 77 -1.18 -0.49 -4.99
C PHE A 77 0.23 -0.89 -5.38
N LEU A 78 1.04 -1.20 -4.39
CA LEU A 78 2.44 -1.52 -4.57
C LEU A 78 2.88 -2.66 -3.64
N ALA A 79 3.92 -3.37 -4.07
CA ALA A 79 4.64 -4.31 -3.24
C ALA A 79 6.10 -3.84 -3.09
N HIS A 80 6.60 -3.75 -1.86
CA HIS A 80 7.93 -3.21 -1.57
C HIS A 80 9.08 -3.93 -2.29
N TRP A 81 8.88 -5.19 -2.64
CA TRP A 81 9.84 -6.05 -3.34
C TRP A 81 9.67 -6.03 -4.87
N CYS A 82 8.70 -5.32 -5.41
CA CYS A 82 8.47 -5.25 -6.86
C CYS A 82 9.38 -4.21 -7.50
N GLY A 83 10.26 -4.63 -8.41
CA GLY A 83 11.22 -3.73 -9.07
C GLY A 83 10.56 -2.59 -9.86
N TYR A 84 9.40 -2.82 -10.47
CA TYR A 84 8.65 -1.75 -11.13
C TYR A 84 8.09 -0.73 -10.13
N CYS A 85 7.65 -1.17 -8.92
CA CYS A 85 7.24 -0.24 -7.87
C CYS A 85 8.42 0.59 -7.36
N GLN A 86 9.60 -0.01 -7.26
CA GLN A 86 10.83 0.67 -6.84
C GLN A 86 11.27 1.75 -7.83
N THR A 87 10.91 1.63 -9.11
CA THR A 87 11.11 2.69 -10.10
C THR A 87 9.98 3.71 -10.13
N GLU A 88 8.74 3.30 -9.88
CA GLU A 88 7.56 4.17 -9.91
C GLU A 88 7.52 5.17 -8.76
N VAL A 89 7.75 4.70 -7.53
CA VAL A 89 7.63 5.52 -6.32
C VAL A 89 8.49 6.80 -6.38
N PRO A 90 9.80 6.76 -6.67
CA PRO A 90 10.61 7.96 -6.76
C PRO A 90 10.18 8.89 -7.92
N VAL A 91 9.69 8.36 -9.03
CA VAL A 91 9.18 9.16 -10.17
C VAL A 91 7.94 9.93 -9.74
N ILE A 92 6.97 9.27 -9.12
CA ILE A 92 5.75 9.93 -8.64
C ILE A 92 6.07 10.93 -7.53
N GLN A 93 6.95 10.58 -6.59
CA GLN A 93 7.36 11.50 -5.55
C GLN A 93 8.05 12.76 -6.12
N ASN A 94 8.90 12.60 -7.12
CA ASN A 94 9.53 13.74 -7.80
C ASN A 94 8.49 14.61 -8.52
N LEU A 95 7.49 14.01 -9.15
CA LEU A 95 6.38 14.74 -9.78
C LEU A 95 5.60 15.53 -8.72
N ILE A 96 5.24 14.92 -7.59
CA ILE A 96 4.57 15.58 -6.47
C ILE A 96 5.40 16.77 -5.97
N ASN A 97 6.71 16.60 -5.80
CA ASN A 97 7.60 17.66 -5.34
C ASN A 97 7.74 18.81 -6.32
N THR A 98 7.61 18.55 -7.62
CA THR A 98 7.86 19.54 -8.70
C THR A 98 6.58 20.26 -9.10
N VAL A 99 5.49 19.53 -9.25
CA VAL A 99 4.22 20.05 -9.79
C VAL A 99 3.16 20.16 -8.68
N GLY A 100 3.27 19.37 -7.62
CA GLY A 100 2.27 19.22 -6.57
C GLY A 100 1.17 18.24 -6.93
N VAL A 101 0.36 17.88 -5.93
CA VAL A 101 -0.86 17.09 -6.15
C VAL A 101 -1.95 18.01 -6.72
N PRO A 102 -2.65 17.64 -7.80
CA PRO A 102 -3.73 18.46 -8.35
C PRO A 102 -4.82 18.74 -7.32
N ASN A 103 -5.37 19.96 -7.35
CA ASN A 103 -6.47 20.33 -6.45
C ASN A 103 -7.67 19.39 -6.63
N GLY A 104 -8.21 18.89 -5.52
CA GLY A 104 -9.35 17.98 -5.52
C GLY A 104 -8.97 16.52 -5.82
N VAL A 105 -7.68 16.17 -5.73
CA VAL A 105 -7.17 14.79 -5.84
C VAL A 105 -6.41 14.43 -4.56
N GLU A 106 -6.57 13.22 -4.11
CA GLU A 106 -5.75 12.60 -3.06
C GLU A 106 -5.02 11.40 -3.64
N ILE A 107 -3.71 11.31 -3.38
CA ILE A 107 -2.90 10.16 -3.75
C ILE A 107 -2.73 9.31 -2.50
N ILE A 108 -2.99 8.01 -2.62
CA ILE A 108 -2.91 7.06 -1.51
C ILE A 108 -2.08 5.86 -1.96
N ALA A 109 -0.94 5.64 -1.33
CA ALA A 109 -0.16 4.42 -1.52
C ALA A 109 -0.73 3.30 -0.64
N ILE A 110 -0.98 2.14 -1.23
CA ILE A 110 -1.47 0.96 -0.52
C ILE A 110 -0.41 -0.13 -0.65
N ALA A 111 0.39 -0.28 0.41
CA ALA A 111 1.38 -1.34 0.49
C ALA A 111 0.68 -2.67 0.77
N THR A 112 0.73 -3.59 -0.19
CA THR A 112 0.08 -4.90 -0.13
C THR A 112 1.03 -6.02 -0.51
N SER A 113 0.62 -7.27 -0.39
CA SER A 113 1.48 -8.44 -0.66
C SER A 113 2.82 -8.36 0.09
N ILE A 114 2.76 -7.93 1.34
CA ILE A 114 3.93 -7.70 2.19
C ILE A 114 4.61 -9.02 2.49
N ASP A 115 5.92 -9.10 2.24
CA ASP A 115 6.73 -10.30 2.44
C ASP A 115 8.02 -9.95 3.20
N ARG A 116 8.12 -10.42 4.44
CA ARG A 116 9.27 -10.17 5.32
C ARG A 116 10.59 -10.71 4.77
N GLY A 117 10.53 -11.74 3.92
CA GLY A 117 11.71 -12.37 3.32
C GLY A 117 12.27 -11.63 2.09
N ARG A 118 11.64 -10.56 1.67
CA ARG A 118 11.99 -9.82 0.47
C ARG A 118 12.67 -8.49 0.80
N GLU A 119 13.33 -7.93 -0.21
CA GLU A 119 13.99 -6.62 -0.11
C GLU A 119 13.01 -5.49 0.24
N ASN A 120 13.54 -4.39 0.78
CA ASN A 120 12.78 -3.20 1.17
C ASN A 120 11.69 -3.47 2.24
N TYR A 121 11.85 -4.54 3.01
CA TYR A 121 11.02 -4.75 4.19
C TYR A 121 11.59 -3.95 5.39
N PRO A 122 10.76 -3.32 6.21
CA PRO A 122 9.31 -3.19 6.10
C PRO A 122 8.93 -2.05 5.12
N PRO A 123 7.75 -2.14 4.45
CA PRO A 123 7.35 -1.20 3.40
C PRO A 123 7.29 0.26 3.84
N GLN A 124 6.92 0.57 5.11
CA GLN A 124 6.91 1.94 5.62
C GLN A 124 8.31 2.55 5.67
N LYS A 125 9.33 1.74 6.01
CA LYS A 125 10.71 2.23 5.98
C LYS A 125 11.14 2.54 4.54
N TRP A 126 10.85 1.66 3.60
CA TRP A 126 11.16 1.86 2.21
C TRP A 126 10.48 3.12 1.65
N LEU A 127 9.17 3.29 1.85
CA LEU A 127 8.46 4.49 1.40
C LEU A 127 9.02 5.77 2.03
N SER A 128 9.39 5.72 3.31
CA SER A 128 10.06 6.83 4.00
C SER A 128 11.44 7.13 3.42
N ASP A 129 12.23 6.11 3.09
CA ASP A 129 13.57 6.26 2.48
C ASP A 129 13.45 6.88 1.07
N GLU A 130 12.37 6.59 0.32
CA GLU A 130 12.05 7.20 -0.98
C GLU A 130 11.44 8.62 -0.83
N GLY A 131 11.20 9.08 0.40
CA GLY A 131 10.64 10.39 0.70
C GLY A 131 9.15 10.51 0.39
N TRP A 132 8.41 9.41 0.34
CA TRP A 132 6.97 9.43 0.07
C TRP A 132 6.22 10.33 1.05
N SER A 133 5.51 11.33 0.53
CA SER A 133 4.87 12.39 1.32
C SER A 133 3.36 12.27 1.45
N GLU A 134 2.75 11.40 0.64
CA GLU A 134 1.30 11.24 0.62
C GLU A 134 0.84 10.14 1.57
N THR A 135 -0.47 9.99 1.73
CA THR A 135 -1.06 8.96 2.61
C THR A 135 -0.55 7.57 2.26
N GLN A 136 -0.16 6.82 3.29
CA GLN A 136 0.26 5.43 3.20
C GLN A 136 -0.73 4.55 3.95
N ILE A 137 -1.11 3.43 3.38
CA ILE A 137 -2.00 2.43 3.97
C ILE A 137 -1.37 1.06 3.82
N TYR A 138 -1.54 0.21 4.82
CA TYR A 138 -0.93 -1.11 4.88
C TYR A 138 -1.99 -2.21 4.87
N ASP A 139 -2.07 -2.88 3.74
CA ASP A 139 -2.96 -4.02 3.47
C ASP A 139 -2.25 -5.33 3.89
N LEU A 140 -2.23 -5.57 5.20
CA LEU A 140 -1.42 -6.61 5.83
C LEU A 140 -1.71 -8.02 5.32
N ASN A 141 -2.96 -8.31 4.99
CA ASN A 141 -3.44 -9.63 4.56
C ASN A 141 -3.87 -9.67 3.08
N ARG A 142 -3.55 -8.63 2.30
CA ARG A 142 -3.92 -8.51 0.89
C ARG A 142 -5.44 -8.45 0.66
N GLU A 143 -6.22 -8.05 1.64
CA GLU A 143 -7.67 -8.00 1.56
C GLU A 143 -8.15 -6.87 0.65
N ILE A 144 -7.55 -5.66 0.79
CA ILE A 144 -7.86 -4.51 -0.07
C ILE A 144 -7.46 -4.82 -1.51
N GLY A 145 -6.26 -5.34 -1.72
CA GLY A 145 -5.79 -5.72 -3.05
C GLY A 145 -6.72 -6.72 -3.73
N THR A 146 -7.20 -7.71 -2.99
CA THR A 146 -8.17 -8.69 -3.50
C THR A 146 -9.50 -8.05 -3.86
N ALA A 147 -10.02 -7.16 -3.00
CA ALA A 147 -11.29 -6.47 -3.25
C ALA A 147 -11.22 -5.53 -4.47
N TYR A 148 -10.05 -4.98 -4.78
CA TYR A 148 -9.83 -4.13 -5.95
C TYR A 148 -9.44 -4.88 -7.22
N GLY A 149 -9.35 -6.23 -7.16
CA GLY A 149 -9.08 -7.10 -8.31
C GLY A 149 -7.68 -6.96 -8.88
N ILE A 150 -6.68 -6.67 -8.02
CA ILE A 150 -5.30 -6.48 -8.47
C ILE A 150 -4.64 -7.80 -8.86
N ASN A 151 -3.91 -7.80 -9.96
CA ASN A 151 -3.19 -8.99 -10.47
C ASN A 151 -1.73 -8.70 -10.86
N ALA A 152 -1.29 -7.44 -10.84
CA ALA A 152 0.07 -7.03 -11.14
C ALA A 152 0.46 -5.79 -10.34
N PHE A 153 1.75 -5.43 -10.32
CA PHE A 153 2.28 -4.24 -9.65
C PHE A 153 3.25 -3.46 -10.55
N PRO A 154 3.32 -2.11 -10.39
CA PRO A 154 2.38 -1.27 -9.65
C PRO A 154 0.98 -1.33 -10.29
N TYR A 155 -0.04 -1.05 -9.49
CA TYR A 155 -1.42 -1.04 -9.97
C TYR A 155 -2.11 0.23 -9.51
N TRP A 156 -2.65 0.97 -10.46
CA TRP A 156 -3.35 2.21 -10.21
C TRP A 156 -4.87 2.04 -10.34
N VAL A 157 -5.59 2.65 -9.43
CA VAL A 157 -7.05 2.80 -9.52
C VAL A 157 -7.40 4.26 -9.32
N PHE A 158 -7.97 4.86 -10.33
CA PHE A 158 -8.45 6.24 -10.27
C PHE A 158 -9.95 6.24 -10.01
N LEU A 159 -10.35 6.93 -8.95
CA LEU A 159 -11.74 7.06 -8.53
C LEU A 159 -12.18 8.51 -8.67
N ASP A 160 -13.43 8.70 -9.09
CA ASP A 160 -14.06 10.02 -9.06
C ASP A 160 -14.39 10.45 -7.61
N LYS A 161 -14.91 11.66 -7.45
CA LYS A 161 -15.31 12.22 -6.13
C LYS A 161 -16.44 11.44 -5.45
N ASP A 162 -17.17 10.61 -6.19
CA ASP A 162 -18.22 9.74 -5.69
C ASP A 162 -17.73 8.31 -5.43
N LEU A 163 -16.40 8.08 -5.58
CA LEU A 163 -15.70 6.82 -5.43
C LEU A 163 -16.13 5.75 -6.43
N ASN A 164 -16.53 6.16 -7.64
CA ASN A 164 -16.68 5.22 -8.74
C ASN A 164 -15.35 5.08 -9.49
N VAL A 165 -15.09 3.89 -9.99
CA VAL A 165 -13.89 3.60 -10.79
C VAL A 165 -13.94 4.40 -12.09
N VAL A 166 -12.95 5.23 -12.34
CA VAL A 166 -12.76 5.94 -13.61
C VAL A 166 -11.93 5.08 -14.57
N VAL A 167 -10.77 4.64 -14.09
CA VAL A 167 -9.85 3.79 -14.86
C VAL A 167 -8.96 3.01 -13.91
N ARG A 168 -8.55 1.82 -14.33
CA ARG A 168 -7.52 1.02 -13.68
C ARG A 168 -6.37 0.79 -14.66
N GLN A 169 -5.14 0.71 -14.13
CA GLN A 169 -3.94 0.56 -14.93
C GLN A 169 -2.88 -0.25 -14.18
N THR A 170 -2.14 -1.09 -14.90
CA THR A 170 -0.96 -1.80 -14.40
C THR A 170 0.32 -1.24 -15.04
N GLY A 171 1.44 -1.38 -14.33
CA GLY A 171 2.73 -0.87 -14.77
C GLY A 171 2.92 0.61 -14.47
N ASN A 172 4.12 1.10 -14.80
CA ASN A 172 4.52 2.48 -14.55
C ASN A 172 3.69 3.47 -15.37
N ILE A 173 3.38 4.62 -14.79
CA ILE A 173 2.77 5.73 -15.53
C ILE A 173 3.85 6.31 -16.47
N PRO A 174 3.58 6.48 -17.77
CA PRO A 174 4.53 7.08 -18.69
C PRO A 174 4.89 8.51 -18.29
N GLU A 175 6.18 8.83 -18.30
CA GLU A 175 6.67 10.20 -18.24
C GLU A 175 6.43 10.83 -19.63
N GLU A 176 5.56 11.85 -19.75
CA GLU A 176 5.37 12.65 -20.97
C GLU A 176 6.19 13.94 -20.95
#